data_8a355ef9b210cf273f30cb92ce9f6fde
#
_entry.id   8a355ef9b210cf273f30cb92ce9f6fde
#
_cell.length_a   1.000
_cell.length_b   1.000
_cell.length_c   1.000
_cell.angle_alpha   90.00
_cell.angle_beta   90.00
_cell.angle_gamma   90.00
#
_symmetry.space_group_name_H-M   'P 1'
#
loop_
_entity.id
_entity.type
_entity.pdbx_description
1 polymer ?
#
loop_
_entity_poly.entity_id
_entity_poly.type
_entity_poly.pdbx_seq_one_letter_code
_entity_poly.pdbx_strand_id
1 'polypeptide(L)'
;AALSGAWFQNAVFENCDLSGAKLLEATLQKVRLRGCKLSGVNFAAAVLSDVTLEECVAEGAVFSEAVFKNVIFRKDNLRSAVFWDVKRRSVFRFQDCCLVQAEFLHTSLNGQDLTTCDIEGAGFSGEEELRGAKVTPVQACELAKLLGVIIE
;
A
#
# COMPACT_ATOMS: atom_id res chain seq x y z
N ALA A 1 16.20 -12.37 1.84
CA ALA A 1 16.92 -12.41 0.56
C ALA A 1 17.20 -10.99 0.06
N ALA A 2 18.35 -10.81 -0.56
CA ALA A 2 18.76 -9.51 -1.11
C ALA A 2 18.55 -9.54 -2.63
N LEU A 3 17.46 -8.88 -3.06
CA LEU A 3 17.05 -8.82 -4.47
C LEU A 3 17.01 -7.38 -4.97
N SER A 4 17.83 -6.51 -4.37
CA SER A 4 17.87 -5.09 -4.73
C SER A 4 18.24 -4.92 -6.20
N GLY A 5 17.48 -4.09 -6.92
CA GLY A 5 17.66 -3.88 -8.34
C GLY A 5 17.21 -5.03 -9.23
N ALA A 6 16.61 -6.08 -8.67
CA ALA A 6 16.11 -7.21 -9.45
C ALA A 6 15.01 -6.76 -10.42
N TRP A 7 14.88 -7.46 -11.51
CA TRP A 7 13.86 -7.20 -12.51
C TRP A 7 13.01 -8.46 -12.71
N PHE A 8 11.72 -8.33 -12.45
CA PHE A 8 10.73 -9.39 -12.66
C PHE A 8 9.73 -8.94 -13.72
N GLN A 9 9.52 -9.77 -14.72
CA GLN A 9 8.59 -9.47 -15.81
C GLN A 9 7.75 -10.70 -16.13
N ASN A 10 6.43 -10.50 -16.27
CA ASN A 10 5.50 -11.57 -16.62
C ASN A 10 5.62 -12.75 -15.65
N ALA A 11 5.72 -12.49 -14.36
CA ALA A 11 5.92 -13.49 -13.33
C ALA A 11 4.69 -13.63 -12.44
N VAL A 12 4.47 -14.84 -11.93
CA VAL A 12 3.45 -15.14 -10.92
C VAL A 12 4.14 -15.80 -9.74
N PHE A 13 3.95 -15.21 -8.55
CA PHE A 13 4.42 -15.79 -7.30
C PHE A 13 3.20 -16.26 -6.51
N GLU A 14 3.07 -17.55 -6.29
CA GLU A 14 1.98 -18.12 -5.50
C GLU A 14 2.50 -18.77 -4.23
N ASN A 15 1.90 -18.38 -3.10
CA ASN A 15 2.18 -18.98 -1.80
C ASN A 15 3.68 -18.97 -1.45
N CYS A 16 4.41 -17.95 -1.90
CA CYS A 16 5.84 -17.81 -1.62
C CYS A 16 6.05 -17.08 -0.32
N ASP A 17 7.12 -17.41 0.39
CA ASP A 17 7.55 -16.67 1.56
C ASP A 17 8.73 -15.77 1.19
N LEU A 18 8.44 -14.48 1.08
CA LEU A 18 9.42 -13.43 0.78
C LEU A 18 9.58 -12.49 1.97
N SER A 19 9.17 -12.93 3.16
CA SER A 19 9.24 -12.09 4.37
C SER A 19 10.64 -11.54 4.58
N GLY A 20 10.73 -10.23 4.83
CA GLY A 20 12.00 -9.54 5.05
C GLY A 20 12.88 -9.40 3.82
N ALA A 21 12.41 -9.79 2.64
CA ALA A 21 13.21 -9.65 1.41
C ALA A 21 13.51 -8.18 1.12
N LYS A 22 14.68 -7.91 0.59
CA LYS A 22 15.12 -6.58 0.20
C LYS A 22 14.97 -6.43 -1.31
N LEU A 23 13.95 -5.68 -1.72
CA LEU A 23 13.62 -5.42 -3.11
C LEU A 23 13.75 -3.92 -3.45
N LEU A 24 14.70 -3.24 -2.81
CA LEU A 24 14.98 -1.83 -3.08
C LEU A 24 15.31 -1.65 -4.56
N GLU A 25 14.70 -0.62 -5.15
CA GLU A 25 14.93 -0.28 -6.55
C GLU A 25 14.62 -1.41 -7.54
N ALA A 26 13.92 -2.45 -7.10
CA ALA A 26 13.50 -3.52 -7.98
C ALA A 26 12.47 -3.02 -8.98
N THR A 27 12.41 -3.65 -10.13
CA THR A 27 11.39 -3.37 -11.14
C THR A 27 10.51 -4.61 -11.29
N LEU A 28 9.21 -4.42 -11.06
CA LEU A 28 8.21 -5.46 -11.25
C LEU A 28 7.26 -5.00 -12.36
N GLN A 29 7.16 -5.77 -13.42
CA GLN A 29 6.32 -5.47 -14.56
C GLN A 29 5.46 -6.68 -14.91
N LYS A 30 4.14 -6.50 -14.90
CA LYS A 30 3.17 -7.57 -15.14
C LYS A 30 3.43 -8.76 -14.21
N VAL A 31 3.46 -8.46 -12.90
CA VAL A 31 3.73 -9.43 -11.84
C VAL A 31 2.49 -9.58 -10.98
N ARG A 32 2.15 -10.81 -10.65
CA ARG A 32 1.10 -11.13 -9.69
C ARG A 32 1.71 -11.85 -8.50
N LEU A 33 1.42 -11.34 -7.29
CA LEU A 33 1.76 -12.02 -6.04
C LEU A 33 0.47 -12.44 -5.38
N ARG A 34 0.28 -13.74 -5.17
CA ARG A 34 -0.94 -14.29 -4.61
C ARG A 34 -0.62 -15.22 -3.44
N GLY A 35 -1.28 -14.95 -2.30
CA GLY A 35 -1.10 -15.76 -1.11
C GLY A 35 0.32 -15.74 -0.56
N CYS A 36 1.10 -14.71 -0.87
CA CYS A 36 2.50 -14.63 -0.45
C CYS A 36 2.65 -14.02 0.92
N LYS A 37 3.71 -14.39 1.62
CA LYS A 37 4.14 -13.74 2.85
C LYS A 37 5.17 -12.67 2.50
N LEU A 38 4.80 -11.42 2.75
CA LEU A 38 5.59 -10.25 2.40
C LEU A 38 5.85 -9.36 3.61
N SER A 39 5.72 -9.89 4.82
CA SER A 39 5.90 -9.08 6.03
C SER A 39 7.33 -8.53 6.09
N GLY A 40 7.42 -7.21 6.29
CA GLY A 40 8.70 -6.52 6.36
C GLY A 40 9.47 -6.45 5.06
N VAL A 41 8.87 -6.81 3.92
CA VAL A 41 9.52 -6.65 2.61
C VAL A 41 9.80 -5.18 2.35
N ASN A 42 10.97 -4.89 1.82
CA ASN A 42 11.35 -3.52 1.49
C ASN A 42 11.32 -3.30 -0.02
N PHE A 43 10.29 -2.57 -0.49
CA PHE A 43 10.14 -2.14 -1.88
C PHE A 43 10.50 -0.67 -2.06
N ALA A 44 11.37 -0.12 -1.22
CA ALA A 44 11.73 1.29 -1.32
C ALA A 44 12.30 1.60 -2.71
N ALA A 45 11.82 2.67 -3.32
CA ALA A 45 12.21 3.12 -4.66
C ALA A 45 11.99 2.07 -5.76
N ALA A 46 11.20 1.04 -5.50
CA ALA A 46 10.83 0.04 -6.51
C ALA A 46 9.86 0.64 -7.52
N VAL A 47 9.90 0.12 -8.74
CA VAL A 47 8.95 0.48 -9.79
C VAL A 47 8.01 -0.71 -10.00
N LEU A 48 6.72 -0.49 -9.70
CA LEU A 48 5.68 -1.50 -9.87
C LEU A 48 4.75 -1.05 -10.99
N SER A 49 4.71 -1.82 -12.07
CA SER A 49 3.91 -1.55 -13.26
C SER A 49 3.06 -2.77 -13.59
N ASP A 50 1.74 -2.61 -13.63
CA ASP A 50 0.80 -3.72 -13.86
C ASP A 50 1.03 -4.85 -12.85
N VAL A 51 1.04 -4.50 -11.56
CA VAL A 51 1.29 -5.43 -10.46
C VAL A 51 0.03 -5.61 -9.64
N THR A 52 -0.28 -6.84 -9.30
CA THR A 52 -1.38 -7.18 -8.40
C THR A 52 -0.85 -7.96 -7.20
N LEU A 53 -1.17 -7.48 -6.00
CA LEU A 53 -0.94 -8.22 -4.75
C LEU A 53 -2.31 -8.67 -4.26
N GLU A 54 -2.52 -9.99 -4.17
CA GLU A 54 -3.80 -10.57 -3.79
C GLU A 54 -3.63 -11.56 -2.65
N GLU A 55 -4.42 -11.37 -1.60
CA GLU A 55 -4.42 -12.25 -0.43
C GLU A 55 -3.03 -12.43 0.20
N CYS A 56 -2.21 -11.38 0.15
CA CYS A 56 -0.87 -11.39 0.73
C CYS A 56 -0.88 -10.86 2.15
N VAL A 57 0.04 -11.34 2.96
CA VAL A 57 0.33 -10.79 4.29
C VAL A 57 1.57 -9.91 4.16
N ALA A 58 1.38 -8.61 4.24
CA ALA A 58 2.44 -7.62 4.01
C ALA A 58 2.56 -6.63 5.17
N GLU A 59 2.42 -7.13 6.40
CA GLU A 59 2.57 -6.30 7.59
C GLU A 59 3.94 -5.64 7.63
N GLY A 60 3.95 -4.32 7.82
CA GLY A 60 5.21 -3.57 7.88
C GLY A 60 5.97 -3.49 6.57
N ALA A 61 5.37 -3.89 5.45
CA ALA A 61 6.02 -3.76 4.15
C ALA A 61 6.28 -2.29 3.83
N VAL A 62 7.41 -1.98 3.21
CA VAL A 62 7.86 -0.62 2.95
C VAL A 62 7.78 -0.33 1.45
N PHE A 63 7.04 0.72 1.08
CA PHE A 63 6.90 1.20 -0.30
C PHE A 63 7.36 2.66 -0.42
N SER A 64 8.30 3.08 0.39
CA SER A 64 8.79 4.46 0.38
C SER A 64 9.40 4.81 -0.97
N GLU A 65 8.99 5.95 -1.54
CA GLU A 65 9.48 6.44 -2.84
C GLU A 65 9.22 5.47 -4.00
N ALA A 66 8.36 4.48 -3.81
CA ALA A 66 8.00 3.56 -4.90
C ALA A 66 7.22 4.30 -5.99
N VAL A 67 7.33 3.80 -7.21
CA VAL A 67 6.57 4.31 -8.34
C VAL A 67 5.51 3.29 -8.69
N PHE A 68 4.24 3.71 -8.64
CA PHE A 68 3.10 2.84 -8.95
C PHE A 68 2.47 3.24 -10.27
N LYS A 69 2.35 2.25 -11.17
CA LYS A 69 1.62 2.38 -12.41
C LYS A 69 0.71 1.17 -12.56
N ASN A 70 -0.59 1.37 -12.37
CA ASN A 70 -1.59 0.30 -12.41
C ASN A 70 -1.26 -0.81 -11.39
N VAL A 71 -1.31 -0.46 -10.11
CA VAL A 71 -1.05 -1.40 -9.01
C VAL A 71 -2.35 -1.63 -8.24
N ILE A 72 -2.66 -2.89 -7.97
CA ILE A 72 -3.87 -3.26 -7.24
C ILE A 72 -3.47 -4.09 -6.02
N PHE A 73 -3.90 -3.63 -4.85
CA PHE A 73 -3.82 -4.37 -3.59
C PHE A 73 -5.22 -4.91 -3.29
N ARG A 74 -5.36 -6.22 -3.26
CA ARG A 74 -6.66 -6.85 -3.06
C ARG A 74 -6.61 -7.88 -1.95
N LYS A 75 -7.46 -7.69 -0.93
CA LYS A 75 -7.54 -8.59 0.22
C LYS A 75 -6.20 -8.80 0.90
N ASP A 76 -5.38 -7.77 0.94
CA ASP A 76 -4.06 -7.83 1.56
C ASP A 76 -4.11 -7.34 3.00
N ASN A 77 -3.28 -7.94 3.84
CA ASN A 77 -3.01 -7.41 5.17
C ASN A 77 -1.81 -6.48 5.07
N LEU A 78 -2.09 -5.18 5.05
CA LEU A 78 -1.09 -4.11 4.96
C LEU A 78 -0.95 -3.35 6.29
N ARG A 79 -1.21 -4.02 7.40
CA ARG A 79 -1.07 -3.42 8.72
C ARG A 79 0.32 -2.85 8.90
N SER A 80 0.37 -1.59 9.33
CA SER A 80 1.63 -0.86 9.54
C SER A 80 2.52 -0.75 8.29
N ALA A 81 1.98 -0.96 7.11
CA ALA A 81 2.73 -0.77 5.87
C ALA A 81 3.05 0.72 5.68
N VAL A 82 4.16 1.00 5.03
CA VAL A 82 4.68 2.35 4.84
C VAL A 82 4.56 2.76 3.39
N PHE A 83 3.78 3.81 3.14
CA PHE A 83 3.58 4.40 1.81
C PHE A 83 4.02 5.87 1.86
N TRP A 84 5.31 6.11 2.03
CA TRP A 84 5.88 7.46 2.09
C TRP A 84 6.35 7.90 0.71
N ASP A 85 5.92 9.09 0.28
CA ASP A 85 6.38 9.69 -0.99
C ASP A 85 6.18 8.77 -2.19
N VAL A 86 5.09 8.01 -2.22
CA VAL A 86 4.77 7.14 -3.36
C VAL A 86 4.42 8.01 -4.56
N LYS A 87 5.03 7.71 -5.69
CA LYS A 87 4.80 8.40 -6.96
C LYS A 87 3.80 7.61 -7.78
N ARG A 88 2.65 8.21 -8.01
CA ARG A 88 1.59 7.58 -8.79
C ARG A 88 1.66 8.02 -10.26
N ARG A 89 1.97 7.11 -11.14
CA ARG A 89 1.98 7.37 -12.60
C ARG A 89 0.62 7.11 -13.25
N SER A 90 -0.14 6.18 -12.69
CA SER A 90 -1.53 5.93 -13.10
C SER A 90 -2.31 5.39 -11.90
N VAL A 91 -3.29 4.53 -12.13
CA VAL A 91 -4.16 4.03 -11.05
C VAL A 91 -3.40 3.13 -10.08
N PHE A 92 -3.59 3.33 -8.78
CA PHE A 92 -3.38 2.28 -7.80
C PHE A 92 -4.61 2.22 -6.88
N ARG A 93 -4.92 1.05 -6.37
CA ARG A 93 -6.15 0.82 -5.61
C ARG A 93 -5.93 -0.12 -4.45
N PHE A 94 -6.68 0.13 -3.37
CA PHE A 94 -6.81 -0.78 -2.25
C PHE A 94 -8.24 -1.32 -2.26
N GLN A 95 -8.39 -2.63 -2.30
CA GLN A 95 -9.69 -3.29 -2.33
C GLN A 95 -9.74 -4.36 -1.24
N ASP A 96 -10.68 -4.22 -0.31
CA ASP A 96 -10.84 -5.16 0.80
C ASP A 96 -9.57 -5.39 1.62
N CYS A 97 -8.75 -4.35 1.79
CA CYS A 97 -7.46 -4.44 2.47
C CYS A 97 -7.56 -4.02 3.93
N CYS A 98 -6.68 -4.57 4.76
CA CYS A 98 -6.43 -4.06 6.10
C CYS A 98 -5.32 -3.01 6.01
N LEU A 99 -5.66 -1.76 6.27
CA LEU A 99 -4.74 -0.63 6.29
C LEU A 99 -4.57 -0.07 7.71
N VAL A 100 -4.83 -0.89 8.71
CA VAL A 100 -4.71 -0.49 10.11
C VAL A 100 -3.28 -0.02 10.38
N GLN A 101 -3.15 1.20 10.91
CA GLN A 101 -1.86 1.81 11.23
C GLN A 101 -0.90 1.95 10.02
N ALA A 102 -1.41 1.81 8.80
CA ALA A 102 -0.61 2.10 7.61
C ALA A 102 -0.31 3.61 7.55
N GLU A 103 0.83 3.98 7.00
CA GLU A 103 1.25 5.37 6.92
C GLU A 103 1.30 5.84 5.47
N PHE A 104 0.65 6.99 5.20
CA PHE A 104 0.55 7.58 3.86
C PHE A 104 1.17 8.96 3.82
N LEU A 105 2.35 9.13 4.41
CA LEU A 105 3.01 10.44 4.47
C LEU A 105 3.40 10.89 3.07
N HIS A 106 2.95 12.09 2.69
CA HIS A 106 3.22 12.70 1.39
C HIS A 106 2.80 11.82 0.21
N THR A 107 1.77 10.98 0.41
CA THR A 107 1.22 10.10 -0.61
C THR A 107 -0.24 10.46 -0.82
N SER A 108 -0.60 10.92 -2.02
CA SER A 108 -1.97 11.30 -2.33
C SER A 108 -2.88 10.09 -2.47
N LEU A 109 -3.99 10.12 -1.76
CA LEU A 109 -5.06 9.13 -1.89
C LEU A 109 -6.22 9.65 -2.76
N ASN A 110 -5.97 10.70 -3.55
CA ASN A 110 -6.97 11.24 -4.45
C ASN A 110 -7.50 10.16 -5.38
N GLY A 111 -8.82 10.04 -5.45
CA GLY A 111 -9.49 9.05 -6.28
C GLY A 111 -9.54 7.65 -5.69
N GLN A 112 -8.99 7.44 -4.50
CA GLN A 112 -9.06 6.15 -3.82
C GLN A 112 -10.43 5.94 -3.19
N ASP A 113 -10.96 4.73 -3.33
CA ASP A 113 -12.13 4.28 -2.60
C ASP A 113 -11.67 3.42 -1.44
N LEU A 114 -11.73 3.97 -0.23
CA LEU A 114 -11.29 3.27 0.99
C LEU A 114 -12.45 2.62 1.74
N THR A 115 -13.65 2.63 1.15
CA THR A 115 -14.87 2.17 1.86
C THR A 115 -14.86 0.68 2.19
N THR A 116 -14.08 -0.13 1.48
CA THR A 116 -13.97 -1.56 1.74
C THR A 116 -12.77 -1.92 2.63
N CYS A 117 -12.00 -0.93 3.05
CA CYS A 117 -10.76 -1.13 3.82
C CYS A 117 -10.97 -0.76 5.29
N ASP A 118 -10.14 -1.36 6.15
CA ASP A 118 -10.02 -0.94 7.54
C ASP A 118 -8.85 0.04 7.64
N ILE A 119 -9.14 1.29 8.00
CA ILE A 119 -8.14 2.37 8.06
C ILE A 119 -7.88 2.84 9.49
N GLU A 120 -8.25 2.07 10.49
CA GLU A 120 -8.07 2.45 11.89
C GLU A 120 -6.60 2.77 12.19
N GLY A 121 -6.37 3.95 12.75
CA GLY A 121 -5.02 4.38 13.13
C GLY A 121 -4.09 4.69 11.97
N ALA A 122 -4.60 4.75 10.72
CA ALA A 122 -3.78 5.14 9.58
C ALA A 122 -3.23 6.56 9.77
N GLY A 123 -1.98 6.77 9.36
CA GLY A 123 -1.26 8.02 9.55
C GLY A 123 -1.14 8.84 8.26
N PHE A 124 -1.24 10.16 8.41
CA PHE A 124 -1.14 11.13 7.32
C PHE A 124 -0.31 12.31 7.80
N SER A 125 0.41 12.97 6.90
CA SER A 125 1.17 14.17 7.27
C SER A 125 0.25 15.40 7.37
N GLY A 126 -0.87 15.40 6.66
CA GLY A 126 -1.86 16.46 6.69
C GLY A 126 -3.11 16.10 5.92
N GLU A 127 -3.96 17.08 5.67
CA GLU A 127 -5.23 16.86 4.96
C GLU A 127 -5.06 16.64 3.46
N GLU A 128 -3.93 17.04 2.92
CA GLU A 128 -3.71 16.98 1.47
C GLU A 128 -3.76 15.55 0.93
N GLU A 129 -3.25 14.57 1.68
CA GLU A 129 -3.27 13.17 1.27
C GLU A 129 -4.69 12.63 1.13
N LEU A 130 -5.62 13.15 1.93
CA LEU A 130 -7.00 12.67 1.98
C LEU A 130 -7.93 13.35 0.98
N ARG A 131 -7.46 14.41 0.32
CA ARG A 131 -8.30 15.14 -0.61
C ARG A 131 -8.72 14.26 -1.77
N GLY A 132 -10.05 14.13 -1.97
CA GLY A 132 -10.61 13.32 -3.04
C GLY A 132 -10.70 11.83 -2.74
N ALA A 133 -10.34 11.39 -1.55
CA ALA A 133 -10.55 10.00 -1.13
C ALA A 133 -12.02 9.79 -0.75
N LYS A 134 -12.54 8.62 -1.08
CA LYS A 134 -13.91 8.23 -0.72
C LYS A 134 -13.85 7.36 0.54
N VAL A 135 -14.65 7.73 1.55
CA VAL A 135 -14.70 7.03 2.83
C VAL A 135 -16.16 6.86 3.28
N THR A 136 -16.38 5.95 4.22
CA THR A 136 -17.67 5.80 4.89
C THR A 136 -17.83 6.85 5.99
N PRO A 137 -19.08 7.10 6.48
CA PRO A 137 -19.27 7.99 7.62
C PRO A 137 -18.49 7.58 8.87
N VAL A 138 -18.39 6.28 9.15
CA VAL A 138 -17.60 5.77 10.29
C VAL A 138 -16.12 6.08 10.11
N GLN A 139 -15.59 5.86 8.92
CA GLN A 139 -14.20 6.20 8.60
C GLN A 139 -13.95 7.70 8.71
N ALA A 140 -14.92 8.52 8.29
CA ALA A 140 -14.82 9.97 8.40
C ALA A 140 -14.70 10.41 9.87
N CYS A 141 -15.40 9.75 10.78
CA CYS A 141 -15.28 10.03 12.22
C CYS A 141 -13.86 9.71 12.72
N GLU A 142 -13.28 8.60 12.28
CA GLU A 142 -11.91 8.25 12.65
C GLU A 142 -10.91 9.30 12.13
N LEU A 143 -11.09 9.73 10.89
CA LEU A 143 -10.21 10.73 10.28
C LEU A 143 -10.35 12.11 10.94
N ALA A 144 -11.54 12.47 11.37
CA ALA A 144 -11.79 13.73 12.06
C ALA A 144 -10.99 13.84 13.36
N LYS A 145 -10.75 12.73 14.04
CA LYS A 145 -9.95 12.71 15.27
C LYS A 145 -8.52 13.19 15.04
N LEU A 146 -8.00 13.00 13.84
CA LEU A 146 -6.65 13.45 13.49
C LEU A 146 -6.54 14.97 13.46
N LEU A 147 -7.68 15.66 13.33
CA LEU A 147 -7.77 17.11 13.33
C LEU A 147 -8.07 17.66 14.73
N GLY A 148 -8.09 16.81 15.75
CA GLY A 148 -8.43 17.21 17.12
C GLY A 148 -9.91 17.39 17.36
N VAL A 149 -10.76 16.96 16.43
CA VAL A 149 -12.22 17.05 16.59
C VAL A 149 -12.70 16.01 17.58
N ILE A 150 -13.55 16.45 18.51
CA ILE A 150 -14.20 15.56 19.48
C ILE A 150 -15.57 15.19 18.93
N ILE A 151 -15.81 13.90 18.82
CA ILE A 151 -17.08 13.37 18.32
C ILE A 151 -17.81 12.70 19.47
N GLU A 152 -19.01 13.19 19.75
CA GLU A 152 -19.86 12.68 20.82
C GLU A 152 -21.04 11.87 20.28
#